data_19babe562863f24bee3bfce1a9488efe
#
_entry.id   19babe562863f24bee3bfce1a9488efe
#
_cell.length_a   1.000
_cell.length_b   1.000
_cell.length_c   1.000
_cell.angle_alpha   90.00
_cell.angle_beta   90.00
_cell.angle_gamma   90.00
#
_symmetry.space_group_name_H-M   'P 1'
#
loop_
_entity.id
_entity.type
_entity.pdbx_description
1 polymer ?
#
loop_
_entity_poly.entity_id
_entity_poly.type
_entity_poly.pdbx_seq_one_letter_code
_entity_poly.pdbx_strand_id
1 'polypeptide(L)'
;MLVIVEGPSDADSLELYFSKFFDSNTVHMKIMYGDITSKRGINQSNIKARLGNEIKVYAENNHFKAADVQQIIHLVDMDGAFVDDSVIIEDETKDKFLYTLESVIVPNRQVAIERNEHKRENLNTLSSRTSVMWNNIPYKIYYMSCNLDHVLHDKPNATDEEKKANSLAFTEMYYDDINAFIKFISESTFSQCTDYKESWDYIKQDKHLLERNSNLGLCFIGL
;
A
#
# COMPACT_ATOMS: atom_id res chain seq x y z
N MET A 1 10.60 10.15 9.97
CA MET A 1 9.62 9.71 8.97
C MET A 1 8.69 8.69 9.58
N LEU A 2 7.40 8.71 9.27
CA LEU A 2 6.45 7.66 9.68
C LEU A 2 5.96 6.92 8.44
N VAL A 3 6.19 5.61 8.36
CA VAL A 3 5.70 4.74 7.29
C VAL A 3 4.56 3.88 7.82
N ILE A 4 3.43 3.89 7.14
CA ILE A 4 2.22 3.12 7.50
C ILE A 4 2.07 1.99 6.50
N VAL A 5 1.91 0.76 6.99
CA VAL A 5 1.71 -0.46 6.21
C VAL A 5 0.52 -1.25 6.73
N GLU A 6 -0.08 -2.12 5.91
CA GLU A 6 -1.26 -2.89 6.29
C GLU A 6 -0.92 -4.06 7.20
N GLY A 7 0.16 -4.80 6.91
CA GLY A 7 0.53 -6.02 7.60
C GLY A 7 1.98 -6.10 8.08
N PRO A 8 2.27 -7.08 8.97
CA PRO A 8 3.63 -7.33 9.45
C PRO A 8 4.61 -7.72 8.32
N SER A 9 4.18 -8.53 7.36
CA SER A 9 5.01 -8.94 6.22
C SER A 9 5.46 -7.75 5.35
N ASP A 10 4.62 -6.72 5.26
CA ASP A 10 4.97 -5.49 4.51
C ASP A 10 6.06 -4.71 5.26
N ALA A 11 5.93 -4.61 6.59
CA ALA A 11 6.95 -4.00 7.43
C ALA A 11 8.28 -4.78 7.32
N ASP A 12 8.25 -6.10 7.48
CA ASP A 12 9.42 -6.96 7.40
C ASP A 12 10.13 -6.85 6.05
N SER A 13 9.36 -6.69 4.95
CA SER A 13 9.90 -6.54 3.60
C SER A 13 10.56 -5.18 3.34
N LEU A 14 10.10 -4.11 3.99
CA LEU A 14 10.44 -2.74 3.57
C LEU A 14 11.19 -1.92 4.63
N GLU A 15 11.10 -2.24 5.92
CA GLU A 15 11.67 -1.44 7.00
C GLU A 15 13.17 -1.18 6.84
N LEU A 16 13.91 -2.23 6.45
CA LEU A 16 15.36 -2.12 6.22
C LEU A 16 15.68 -1.06 5.16
N TYR A 17 14.94 -1.05 4.05
CA TYR A 17 15.23 -0.15 2.93
C TYR A 17 14.84 1.29 3.21
N PHE A 18 13.68 1.50 3.87
CA PHE A 18 13.32 2.82 4.37
C PHE A 18 14.36 3.34 5.37
N SER A 19 14.80 2.50 6.30
CA SER A 19 15.80 2.86 7.30
C SER A 19 17.17 3.18 6.70
N LYS A 20 17.59 2.44 5.66
CA LYS A 20 18.87 2.71 4.97
C LYS A 20 18.81 3.95 4.08
N PHE A 21 17.66 4.24 3.48
CA PHE A 21 17.52 5.38 2.56
C PHE A 21 17.30 6.71 3.30
N PHE A 22 16.48 6.70 4.37
CA PHE A 22 16.05 7.91 5.07
C PHE A 22 16.74 8.19 6.41
N ASP A 23 17.78 7.49 6.77
CA ASP A 23 18.39 7.49 8.11
C ASP A 23 17.59 6.70 9.16
N SER A 24 18.16 5.61 9.63
CA SER A 24 17.53 4.63 10.53
C SER A 24 17.02 5.20 11.85
N ASN A 25 17.62 6.29 12.35
CA ASN A 25 17.21 6.91 13.62
C ASN A 25 15.90 7.71 13.51
N THR A 26 15.38 7.90 12.29
CA THR A 26 14.23 8.77 12.02
C THR A 26 13.06 8.06 11.34
N VAL A 27 13.19 6.76 11.02
CA VAL A 27 12.13 5.96 10.40
C VAL A 27 11.37 5.16 11.45
N HIS A 28 10.05 5.30 11.45
CA HIS A 28 9.12 4.54 12.29
C HIS A 28 8.13 3.81 11.41
N MET A 29 7.99 2.50 11.59
CA MET A 29 7.00 1.69 10.88
C MET A 29 5.76 1.47 11.76
N LYS A 30 4.59 1.93 11.27
CA LYS A 30 3.30 1.63 11.89
C LYS A 30 2.57 0.55 11.11
N ILE A 31 2.36 -0.60 11.73
CA ILE A 31 1.53 -1.67 11.19
C ILE A 31 0.08 -1.43 11.60
N MET A 32 -0.84 -1.46 10.62
CA MET A 32 -2.27 -1.22 10.83
C MET A 32 -3.02 -2.47 11.29
N TYR A 33 -2.44 -3.66 11.05
CA TYR A 33 -3.12 -4.95 11.26
C TYR A 33 -4.45 -5.05 10.52
N GLY A 34 -4.44 -4.66 9.26
CA GLY A 34 -5.54 -4.70 8.31
C GLY A 34 -5.69 -3.42 7.50
N ASP A 35 -6.52 -3.50 6.48
CA ASP A 35 -6.76 -2.43 5.53
C ASP A 35 -7.78 -1.40 6.07
N ILE A 36 -7.29 -0.22 6.42
CA ILE A 36 -8.15 0.89 6.86
C ILE A 36 -9.05 1.41 5.74
N THR A 37 -8.68 1.23 4.48
CA THR A 37 -9.40 1.79 3.34
C THR A 37 -10.67 1.01 2.99
N SER A 38 -10.75 -0.28 3.38
CA SER A 38 -11.94 -1.13 3.19
C SER A 38 -12.67 -1.46 4.48
N LYS A 39 -12.18 -0.97 5.63
CA LYS A 39 -12.73 -1.33 6.96
C LYS A 39 -14.16 -0.84 7.14
N ARG A 40 -15.05 -1.73 7.59
CA ARG A 40 -16.46 -1.40 7.85
C ARG A 40 -16.62 -0.19 8.78
N GLY A 41 -17.50 0.73 8.40
CA GLY A 41 -17.76 1.97 9.14
C GLY A 41 -16.76 3.09 8.87
N ILE A 42 -15.77 2.86 7.99
CA ILE A 42 -14.87 3.90 7.48
C ILE A 42 -15.30 4.25 6.05
N ASN A 43 -15.48 5.53 5.78
CA ASN A 43 -15.90 6.07 4.49
C ASN A 43 -15.22 7.41 4.21
N GLN A 44 -15.42 7.95 3.02
CA GLN A 44 -14.80 9.21 2.55
C GLN A 44 -14.95 10.39 3.53
N SER A 45 -16.02 10.44 4.33
CA SER A 45 -16.26 11.55 5.27
C SER A 45 -15.42 11.44 6.56
N ASN A 46 -15.03 10.24 6.96
CA ASN A 46 -14.34 10.00 8.23
C ASN A 46 -12.93 9.38 8.11
N ILE A 47 -12.54 8.86 6.95
CA ILE A 47 -11.25 8.16 6.76
C ILE A 47 -10.05 9.01 7.19
N LYS A 48 -10.02 10.31 6.86
CA LYS A 48 -8.93 11.20 7.28
C LYS A 48 -8.81 11.27 8.81
N ALA A 49 -9.95 11.44 9.50
CA ALA A 49 -9.97 11.54 10.96
C ALA A 49 -9.59 10.20 11.62
N ARG A 50 -10.04 9.08 11.04
CA ARG A 50 -9.71 7.73 11.54
C ARG A 50 -8.22 7.44 11.39
N LEU A 51 -7.64 7.69 10.22
CA LEU A 51 -6.22 7.53 9.99
C LEU A 51 -5.40 8.45 10.90
N GLY A 52 -5.79 9.72 11.03
CA GLY A 52 -5.15 10.67 11.94
C GLY A 52 -5.17 10.22 13.40
N ASN A 53 -6.27 9.60 13.85
CA ASN A 53 -6.35 9.06 15.20
C ASN A 53 -5.43 7.84 15.39
N GLU A 54 -5.34 6.94 14.41
CA GLU A 54 -4.38 5.83 14.45
C GLU A 54 -2.93 6.30 14.55
N ILE A 55 -2.58 7.34 13.79
CA ILE A 55 -1.25 7.97 13.85
C ILE A 55 -1.02 8.60 15.22
N LYS A 56 -2.02 9.30 15.76
CA LYS A 56 -1.93 9.94 17.07
C LYS A 56 -1.66 8.93 18.18
N VAL A 57 -2.46 7.85 18.24
CA VAL A 57 -2.30 6.79 19.24
C VAL A 57 -0.91 6.14 19.12
N TYR A 58 -0.45 5.89 17.89
CA TYR A 58 0.89 5.34 17.68
C TYR A 58 1.99 6.29 18.17
N ALA A 59 1.87 7.58 17.87
CA ALA A 59 2.82 8.60 18.31
C ALA A 59 2.88 8.72 19.85
N GLU A 60 1.72 8.73 20.51
CA GLU A 60 1.62 8.76 21.97
C GLU A 60 2.27 7.53 22.60
N ASN A 61 2.01 6.33 22.07
CA ASN A 61 2.59 5.09 22.57
C ASN A 61 4.11 5.00 22.39
N ASN A 62 4.65 5.66 21.37
CA ASN A 62 6.09 5.68 21.07
C ASN A 62 6.78 6.98 21.50
N HIS A 63 6.07 7.84 22.25
CA HIS A 63 6.59 9.07 22.85
C HIS A 63 7.18 10.09 21.87
N PHE A 64 6.70 10.15 20.62
CA PHE A 64 7.10 11.19 19.68
C PHE A 64 6.00 12.22 19.38
N LYS A 65 6.43 13.40 18.97
CA LYS A 65 5.60 14.58 18.69
C LYS A 65 5.63 14.90 17.19
N ALA A 66 4.78 15.83 16.77
CA ALA A 66 4.79 16.33 15.40
C ALA A 66 6.17 16.79 14.91
N ALA A 67 6.96 17.42 15.79
CA ALA A 67 8.30 17.91 15.46
C ALA A 67 9.30 16.78 15.13
N ASP A 68 9.04 15.55 15.59
CA ASP A 68 9.88 14.37 15.34
C ASP A 68 9.54 13.68 14.02
N VAL A 69 8.44 14.10 13.35
CA VAL A 69 7.96 13.51 12.11
C VAL A 69 8.09 14.50 10.96
N GLN A 70 8.96 14.21 10.00
CA GLN A 70 9.18 15.05 8.83
C GLN A 70 8.14 14.79 7.72
N GLN A 71 7.72 13.53 7.56
CA GLN A 71 6.78 13.09 6.53
C GLN A 71 6.04 11.82 6.98
N ILE A 72 4.81 11.66 6.50
CA ILE A 72 4.01 10.44 6.63
C ILE A 72 3.88 9.80 5.25
N ILE A 73 4.31 8.55 5.13
CA ILE A 73 4.17 7.71 3.95
C ILE A 73 3.17 6.62 4.28
N HIS A 74 2.18 6.41 3.43
CA HIS A 74 1.18 5.36 3.60
C HIS A 74 1.22 4.42 2.40
N LEU A 75 1.50 3.16 2.66
CA LEU A 75 1.51 2.11 1.65
C LEU A 75 0.19 1.37 1.70
N VAL A 76 -0.45 1.19 0.54
CA VAL A 76 -1.77 0.56 0.44
C VAL A 76 -1.82 -0.47 -0.68
N ASP A 77 -2.50 -1.56 -0.41
CA ASP A 77 -2.89 -2.51 -1.42
C ASP A 77 -4.14 -2.00 -2.17
N MET A 78 -4.18 -2.13 -3.48
CA MET A 78 -5.35 -1.71 -4.25
C MET A 78 -6.47 -2.75 -4.25
N ASP A 79 -6.14 -4.03 -4.13
CA ASP A 79 -7.07 -5.16 -3.93
C ASP A 79 -8.25 -5.20 -4.91
N GLY A 80 -8.06 -4.76 -6.14
CA GLY A 80 -9.13 -4.72 -7.13
C GLY A 80 -10.13 -3.57 -6.96
N ALA A 81 -9.84 -2.54 -6.17
CA ALA A 81 -10.81 -1.47 -5.85
C ALA A 81 -11.35 -0.69 -7.05
N PHE A 82 -10.60 -0.61 -8.15
CA PHE A 82 -10.98 0.16 -9.35
C PHE A 82 -11.30 -0.72 -10.56
N VAL A 83 -11.32 -2.04 -10.44
CA VAL A 83 -11.76 -2.90 -11.56
C VAL A 83 -13.22 -2.67 -11.90
N ASP A 84 -13.58 -2.91 -13.15
CA ASP A 84 -14.98 -2.94 -13.56
C ASP A 84 -15.71 -4.12 -12.92
N ASP A 85 -16.96 -3.93 -12.51
CA ASP A 85 -17.74 -4.98 -11.84
C ASP A 85 -17.94 -6.23 -12.71
N SER A 86 -17.83 -6.11 -14.04
CA SER A 86 -17.95 -7.25 -14.98
C SER A 86 -16.83 -8.27 -14.85
N VAL A 87 -15.65 -7.87 -14.32
CA VAL A 87 -14.51 -8.79 -14.12
C VAL A 87 -14.50 -9.42 -12.72
N ILE A 88 -15.47 -9.09 -11.86
CA ILE A 88 -15.64 -9.70 -10.54
C ILE A 88 -16.49 -10.97 -10.69
N ILE A 89 -15.87 -12.13 -10.48
CA ILE A 89 -16.47 -13.45 -10.68
C ILE A 89 -16.73 -14.08 -9.31
N GLU A 90 -18.00 -14.52 -9.10
CA GLU A 90 -18.35 -15.25 -7.88
C GLU A 90 -17.95 -16.73 -7.97
N ASP A 91 -17.31 -17.22 -6.92
CA ASP A 91 -17.03 -18.63 -6.68
C ASP A 91 -17.15 -18.90 -5.18
N GLU A 92 -18.31 -19.37 -4.75
CA GLU A 92 -18.62 -19.68 -3.34
C GLU A 92 -17.71 -20.75 -2.71
N THR A 93 -16.92 -21.46 -3.51
CA THR A 93 -15.93 -22.43 -3.00
C THR A 93 -14.65 -21.75 -2.47
N LYS A 94 -14.49 -20.48 -2.71
CA LYS A 94 -13.35 -19.69 -2.24
C LYS A 94 -13.65 -19.07 -0.88
N ASP A 95 -12.63 -18.93 -0.06
CA ASP A 95 -12.67 -18.29 1.25
C ASP A 95 -12.10 -16.87 1.23
N LYS A 96 -11.37 -16.51 0.17
CA LYS A 96 -10.71 -15.21 0.00
C LYS A 96 -10.71 -14.76 -1.46
N PHE A 97 -10.35 -13.50 -1.68
CA PHE A 97 -10.18 -12.94 -3.02
C PHE A 97 -8.97 -13.56 -3.70
N LEU A 98 -9.14 -13.92 -4.98
CA LEU A 98 -8.05 -14.39 -5.84
C LEU A 98 -7.97 -13.49 -7.08
N TYR A 99 -6.77 -13.06 -7.39
CA TYR A 99 -6.48 -12.15 -8.50
C TYR A 99 -5.88 -12.89 -9.67
N THR A 100 -6.40 -12.63 -10.86
CA THR A 100 -5.83 -13.05 -12.13
C THR A 100 -5.62 -11.83 -13.02
N LEU A 101 -4.94 -11.94 -14.15
CA LEU A 101 -4.79 -10.84 -15.11
C LEU A 101 -6.12 -10.39 -15.73
N GLU A 102 -7.17 -11.21 -15.67
CA GLU A 102 -8.44 -10.95 -16.33
C GLU A 102 -9.60 -10.70 -15.37
N SER A 103 -9.49 -11.16 -14.11
CA SER A 103 -10.61 -11.17 -13.17
C SER A 103 -10.18 -11.18 -11.72
N VAL A 104 -11.13 -10.81 -10.85
CA VAL A 104 -11.07 -11.01 -9.39
C VAL A 104 -12.12 -12.06 -9.02
N ILE A 105 -11.67 -13.22 -8.53
CA ILE A 105 -12.55 -14.30 -8.10
C ILE A 105 -12.83 -14.11 -6.61
N VAL A 106 -14.10 -14.12 -6.21
CA VAL A 106 -14.53 -13.77 -4.86
C VAL A 106 -15.60 -14.73 -4.35
N PRO A 107 -15.68 -14.99 -3.03
CA PRO A 107 -16.71 -15.86 -2.45
C PRO A 107 -18.12 -15.30 -2.61
N ASN A 108 -18.30 -13.98 -2.62
CA ASN A 108 -19.58 -13.31 -2.83
C ASN A 108 -19.38 -12.02 -3.63
N ARG A 109 -19.97 -11.98 -4.81
CA ARG A 109 -19.82 -10.87 -5.77
C ARG A 109 -20.36 -9.55 -5.25
N GLN A 110 -21.56 -9.56 -4.66
CA GLN A 110 -22.19 -8.33 -4.20
C GLN A 110 -21.41 -7.69 -3.06
N VAL A 111 -20.93 -8.50 -2.10
CA VAL A 111 -20.08 -8.03 -0.99
C VAL A 111 -18.76 -7.45 -1.49
N ALA A 112 -18.19 -8.06 -2.53
CA ALA A 112 -16.95 -7.59 -3.12
C ALA A 112 -17.14 -6.24 -3.83
N ILE A 113 -18.23 -6.06 -4.58
CA ILE A 113 -18.55 -4.79 -5.25
C ILE A 113 -18.71 -3.67 -4.20
N GLU A 114 -19.52 -3.88 -3.16
CA GLU A 114 -19.73 -2.90 -2.10
C GLU A 114 -18.43 -2.55 -1.36
N ARG A 115 -17.60 -3.56 -1.08
CA ARG A 115 -16.26 -3.35 -0.48
C ARG A 115 -15.36 -2.53 -1.40
N ASN A 116 -15.34 -2.84 -2.70
CA ASN A 116 -14.51 -2.13 -3.67
C ASN A 116 -14.96 -0.68 -3.86
N GLU A 117 -16.26 -0.41 -3.86
CA GLU A 117 -16.79 0.95 -3.90
C GLU A 117 -16.32 1.78 -2.70
N HIS A 118 -16.47 1.27 -1.48
CA HIS A 118 -15.99 1.93 -0.27
C HIS A 118 -14.47 2.16 -0.30
N LYS A 119 -13.70 1.16 -0.71
CA LYS A 119 -12.22 1.27 -0.81
C LYS A 119 -11.83 2.33 -1.84
N ARG A 120 -12.48 2.35 -3.01
CA ARG A 120 -12.28 3.33 -4.08
C ARG A 120 -12.51 4.77 -3.60
N GLU A 121 -13.61 5.02 -2.90
CA GLU A 121 -13.93 6.35 -2.33
C GLU A 121 -12.88 6.79 -1.30
N ASN A 122 -12.47 5.88 -0.41
CA ASN A 122 -11.48 6.15 0.60
C ASN A 122 -10.09 6.41 0.00
N LEU A 123 -9.67 5.61 -0.99
CA LEU A 123 -8.41 5.81 -1.72
C LEU A 123 -8.39 7.13 -2.49
N ASN A 124 -9.49 7.49 -3.18
CA ASN A 124 -9.62 8.79 -3.84
C ASN A 124 -9.53 9.95 -2.84
N THR A 125 -10.12 9.80 -1.67
CA THR A 125 -10.02 10.80 -0.62
C THR A 125 -8.60 10.94 -0.10
N LEU A 126 -7.92 9.84 0.20
CA LEU A 126 -6.55 9.88 0.76
C LEU A 126 -5.52 10.32 -0.27
N SER A 127 -5.60 9.86 -1.53
CA SER A 127 -4.64 10.22 -2.59
C SER A 127 -4.65 11.72 -2.95
N SER A 128 -5.75 12.41 -2.66
CA SER A 128 -5.87 13.85 -2.84
C SER A 128 -5.39 14.69 -1.64
N ARG A 129 -4.98 14.06 -0.53
CA ARG A 129 -4.58 14.78 0.70
C ARG A 129 -3.08 15.07 0.71
N THR A 130 -2.76 16.26 1.17
CA THR A 130 -1.38 16.69 1.46
C THR A 130 -1.02 16.53 2.95
N SER A 131 -2.01 16.35 3.82
CA SER A 131 -1.85 16.04 5.25
C SER A 131 -3.05 15.27 5.76
N VAL A 132 -2.84 14.37 6.72
CA VAL A 132 -3.90 13.60 7.41
C VAL A 132 -3.95 13.92 8.91
N MET A 133 -2.81 14.24 9.48
CA MET A 133 -2.63 14.69 10.85
C MET A 133 -1.51 15.73 10.87
N TRP A 134 -1.51 16.65 11.84
CA TRP A 134 -0.50 17.72 11.93
C TRP A 134 -0.34 18.47 10.59
N ASN A 135 -1.14 19.50 10.39
CA ASN A 135 -1.34 20.22 9.12
C ASN A 135 -0.07 20.59 8.33
N ASN A 136 1.07 20.69 9.00
CA ASN A 136 2.38 21.00 8.41
C ASN A 136 3.23 19.77 8.09
N ILE A 137 2.77 18.55 8.38
CA ILE A 137 3.49 17.33 8.07
C ILE A 137 2.98 16.79 6.72
N PRO A 138 3.83 16.70 5.68
CA PRO A 138 3.45 16.15 4.40
C PRO A 138 2.98 14.71 4.52
N TYR A 139 1.91 14.38 3.79
CA TYR A 139 1.39 13.04 3.65
C TYR A 139 1.40 12.63 2.19
N LYS A 140 1.91 11.43 1.90
CA LYS A 140 1.81 10.78 0.59
C LYS A 140 1.39 9.33 0.75
N ILE A 141 0.58 8.86 -0.18
CA ILE A 141 0.10 7.48 -0.24
C ILE A 141 0.64 6.83 -1.52
N TYR A 142 1.20 5.64 -1.40
CA TYR A 142 1.73 4.86 -2.50
C TYR A 142 1.01 3.53 -2.59
N TYR A 143 0.76 3.05 -3.80
CA TYR A 143 -0.03 1.85 -4.03
C TYR A 143 0.80 0.66 -4.51
N MET A 144 0.30 -0.52 -4.19
CA MET A 144 0.61 -1.80 -4.80
C MET A 144 -0.63 -2.30 -5.56
N SER A 145 -0.49 -2.78 -6.80
CA SER A 145 -1.62 -3.14 -7.67
C SER A 145 -2.64 -4.10 -7.01
N CYS A 146 -2.35 -5.38 -6.84
CA CYS A 146 -3.15 -6.24 -5.97
C CYS A 146 -2.72 -6.06 -4.51
N ASN A 147 -1.46 -6.39 -4.22
CA ASN A 147 -0.82 -6.30 -2.90
C ASN A 147 0.70 -6.22 -3.04
N LEU A 148 1.42 -6.10 -1.91
CA LEU A 148 2.88 -5.97 -1.91
C LEU A 148 3.58 -7.23 -2.48
N ASP A 149 3.10 -8.44 -2.20
CA ASP A 149 3.68 -9.68 -2.77
C ASP A 149 3.55 -9.73 -4.29
N HIS A 150 2.47 -9.19 -4.86
CA HIS A 150 2.33 -9.04 -6.31
C HIS A 150 3.44 -8.14 -6.86
N VAL A 151 3.71 -7.01 -6.22
CA VAL A 151 4.71 -6.05 -6.69
C VAL A 151 6.13 -6.56 -6.50
N LEU A 152 6.46 -7.14 -5.35
CA LEU A 152 7.83 -7.57 -5.07
C LEU A 152 8.18 -8.91 -5.72
N HIS A 153 7.21 -9.85 -5.82
CA HIS A 153 7.45 -11.26 -6.15
C HIS A 153 6.64 -11.79 -7.33
N ASP A 154 5.77 -10.96 -7.94
CA ASP A 154 4.81 -11.38 -8.97
C ASP A 154 3.86 -12.50 -8.47
N LYS A 155 3.43 -12.41 -7.20
CA LYS A 155 2.59 -13.39 -6.52
C LYS A 155 1.37 -12.73 -5.88
N PRO A 156 0.31 -12.39 -6.66
CA PRO A 156 -0.86 -11.69 -6.11
C PRO A 156 -1.67 -12.50 -5.08
N ASN A 157 -1.51 -13.82 -5.07
CA ASN A 157 -2.28 -14.76 -4.24
C ASN A 157 -1.40 -15.56 -3.26
N ALA A 158 -0.31 -14.96 -2.78
CA ALA A 158 0.59 -15.63 -1.83
C ALA A 158 -0.15 -16.02 -0.53
N THR A 159 0.15 -17.21 -0.01
CA THR A 159 -0.30 -17.64 1.32
C THR A 159 0.46 -16.91 2.42
N ASP A 160 0.00 -16.99 3.68
CA ASP A 160 0.68 -16.32 4.79
C ASP A 160 2.09 -16.91 5.03
N GLU A 161 2.28 -18.22 4.79
CA GLU A 161 3.58 -18.87 4.83
C GLU A 161 4.50 -18.38 3.70
N GLU A 162 3.96 -18.25 2.48
CA GLU A 162 4.71 -17.73 1.33
C GLU A 162 5.08 -16.26 1.55
N LYS A 163 4.18 -15.42 2.05
CA LYS A 163 4.45 -14.01 2.37
C LYS A 163 5.64 -13.87 3.33
N LYS A 164 5.65 -14.67 4.39
CA LYS A 164 6.75 -14.67 5.36
C LYS A 164 8.07 -15.13 4.73
N ALA A 165 8.05 -16.19 3.93
CA ALA A 165 9.25 -16.68 3.24
C ALA A 165 9.75 -15.67 2.19
N ASN A 166 8.83 -15.07 1.42
CA ASN A 166 9.12 -14.04 0.42
C ASN A 166 9.76 -12.79 1.05
N SER A 167 9.20 -12.30 2.16
CA SER A 167 9.72 -11.14 2.90
C SER A 167 11.17 -11.36 3.34
N LEU A 168 11.46 -12.52 3.93
CA LEU A 168 12.83 -12.85 4.35
C LEU A 168 13.80 -12.92 3.15
N ALA A 169 13.43 -13.65 2.11
CA ALA A 169 14.26 -13.80 0.91
C ALA A 169 14.51 -12.44 0.21
N PHE A 170 13.50 -11.57 0.18
CA PHE A 170 13.62 -10.24 -0.40
C PHE A 170 14.59 -9.36 0.41
N THR A 171 14.47 -9.41 1.73
CA THR A 171 15.37 -8.67 2.62
C THR A 171 16.81 -9.14 2.45
N GLU A 172 17.06 -10.45 2.39
CA GLU A 172 18.39 -11.01 2.14
C GLU A 172 18.95 -10.61 0.77
N MET A 173 18.12 -10.59 -0.28
CA MET A 173 18.55 -10.28 -1.67
C MET A 173 19.17 -8.89 -1.80
N TYR A 174 18.63 -7.88 -1.11
CA TYR A 174 19.08 -6.50 -1.23
C TYR A 174 19.73 -5.97 0.05
N TYR A 175 20.06 -6.87 1.00
CA TYR A 175 20.57 -6.48 2.31
C TYR A 175 21.78 -5.55 2.24
N ASP A 176 22.75 -5.85 1.39
CA ASP A 176 24.01 -5.10 1.26
C ASP A 176 23.99 -4.03 0.16
N ASP A 177 22.93 -3.97 -0.68
CA ASP A 177 22.89 -3.08 -1.83
C ASP A 177 21.56 -2.32 -1.93
N ILE A 178 21.50 -1.19 -1.22
CA ILE A 178 20.33 -0.28 -1.28
C ILE A 178 20.12 0.30 -2.70
N ASN A 179 21.18 0.48 -3.49
CA ASN A 179 21.03 1.01 -4.84
C ASN A 179 20.39 -0.03 -5.77
N ALA A 180 20.71 -1.32 -5.60
CA ALA A 180 20.03 -2.39 -6.33
C ALA A 180 18.54 -2.46 -5.97
N PHE A 181 18.17 -2.29 -4.68
CA PHE A 181 16.76 -2.18 -4.27
C PHE A 181 16.09 -0.96 -4.91
N ILE A 182 16.70 0.23 -4.83
CA ILE A 182 16.13 1.45 -5.43
C ILE A 182 15.92 1.26 -6.93
N LYS A 183 16.91 0.72 -7.63
CA LYS A 183 16.81 0.41 -9.05
C LYS A 183 15.67 -0.58 -9.33
N PHE A 184 15.55 -1.65 -8.54
CA PHE A 184 14.46 -2.61 -8.67
C PHE A 184 13.10 -1.95 -8.51
N ILE A 185 12.89 -1.15 -7.45
CA ILE A 185 11.57 -0.60 -7.15
C ILE A 185 11.19 0.59 -8.04
N SER A 186 12.15 1.30 -8.65
CA SER A 186 11.91 2.52 -9.44
C SER A 186 12.09 2.35 -10.95
N GLU A 187 12.85 1.34 -11.42
CA GLU A 187 13.17 1.15 -12.84
C GLU A 187 12.59 -0.15 -13.43
N SER A 188 11.88 -0.94 -12.64
CA SER A 188 11.21 -2.16 -13.12
C SER A 188 10.02 -1.83 -14.01
N THR A 189 9.61 -2.80 -14.83
CA THR A 189 8.46 -2.68 -15.74
C THR A 189 7.14 -2.39 -15.03
N PHE A 190 7.04 -2.64 -13.74
CA PHE A 190 5.88 -2.30 -12.92
C PHE A 190 5.90 -0.86 -12.37
N SER A 191 7.00 -0.11 -12.57
CA SER A 191 7.17 1.29 -12.12
C SER A 191 7.16 2.24 -13.32
N GLN A 192 6.08 2.21 -14.10
CA GLN A 192 6.03 2.87 -15.41
C GLN A 192 5.88 4.38 -15.34
N CYS A 193 5.29 4.92 -14.29
CA CYS A 193 5.02 6.35 -14.17
C CYS A 193 6.11 7.05 -13.36
N THR A 194 6.57 8.20 -13.86
CA THR A 194 7.56 9.06 -13.20
C THR A 194 6.94 10.24 -12.45
N ASP A 195 5.67 10.56 -12.72
CA ASP A 195 4.89 11.57 -12.02
C ASP A 195 3.88 10.93 -11.06
N TYR A 196 3.77 11.51 -9.86
CA TYR A 196 2.90 10.98 -8.79
C TYR A 196 1.42 11.04 -9.17
N LYS A 197 0.96 12.13 -9.76
CA LYS A 197 -0.45 12.29 -10.14
C LYS A 197 -0.80 11.37 -11.31
N GLU A 198 0.06 11.35 -12.34
CA GLU A 198 -0.12 10.45 -13.49
C GLU A 198 -0.15 8.99 -13.07
N SER A 199 0.65 8.58 -12.09
CA SER A 199 0.63 7.20 -11.58
C SER A 199 -0.72 6.82 -10.97
N TRP A 200 -1.37 7.74 -10.24
CA TRP A 200 -2.71 7.50 -9.69
C TRP A 200 -3.79 7.50 -10.77
N ASP A 201 -3.65 8.30 -11.82
CA ASP A 201 -4.57 8.30 -12.95
C ASP A 201 -4.40 7.02 -13.79
N TYR A 202 -3.17 6.54 -13.96
CA TYR A 202 -2.84 5.30 -14.67
C TYR A 202 -3.43 4.05 -14.00
N ILE A 203 -3.18 3.85 -12.70
CA ILE A 203 -3.60 2.63 -11.99
C ILE A 203 -5.12 2.46 -11.91
N LYS A 204 -5.89 3.54 -12.08
CA LYS A 204 -7.35 3.53 -12.03
C LYS A 204 -8.01 3.14 -13.36
N GLN A 205 -7.23 3.00 -14.43
CA GLN A 205 -7.72 2.72 -15.77
C GLN A 205 -7.66 1.24 -16.09
N ASP A 206 -8.59 0.77 -16.89
CA ASP A 206 -8.63 -0.57 -17.46
C ASP A 206 -8.37 -1.68 -16.41
N LYS A 207 -7.44 -2.59 -16.74
CA LYS A 207 -7.02 -3.71 -15.89
C LYS A 207 -5.66 -3.49 -15.24
N HIS A 208 -5.10 -2.27 -15.26
CA HIS A 208 -3.78 -2.00 -14.70
C HIS A 208 -3.63 -2.43 -13.23
N LEU A 209 -4.76 -2.48 -12.52
CA LEU A 209 -4.87 -2.96 -11.16
C LEU A 209 -4.64 -4.47 -11.01
N LEU A 210 -4.90 -5.26 -12.05
CA LEU A 210 -4.67 -6.71 -12.09
C LEU A 210 -3.28 -7.04 -12.64
N GLU A 211 -2.68 -6.11 -13.37
CA GLU A 211 -1.29 -6.19 -13.81
C GLU A 211 -0.36 -5.80 -12.64
N ARG A 212 0.90 -6.22 -12.73
CA ARG A 212 1.91 -5.85 -11.76
C ARG A 212 2.30 -4.39 -11.92
N ASN A 213 1.81 -3.51 -11.02
CA ASN A 213 2.07 -2.06 -11.05
C ASN A 213 2.21 -1.48 -9.64
N SER A 214 3.10 -0.49 -9.50
CA SER A 214 3.27 0.27 -8.26
C SER A 214 3.88 1.64 -8.53
N ASN A 215 3.53 2.62 -7.70
CA ASN A 215 4.23 3.90 -7.66
C ASN A 215 5.17 4.04 -6.45
N LEU A 216 5.45 2.94 -5.75
CA LEU A 216 6.32 2.95 -4.56
C LEU A 216 7.73 3.48 -4.89
N GLY A 217 8.24 3.21 -6.10
CA GLY A 217 9.53 3.73 -6.55
C GLY A 217 9.66 5.24 -6.46
N LEU A 218 8.55 5.99 -6.66
CA LEU A 218 8.54 7.45 -6.55
C LEU A 218 8.84 7.96 -5.13
N CYS A 219 8.76 7.10 -4.12
CA CYS A 219 9.14 7.42 -2.75
C CYS A 219 10.66 7.60 -2.60
N PHE A 220 11.44 6.95 -3.44
CA PHE A 220 12.89 6.89 -3.39
C PHE A 220 13.59 7.77 -4.46
N ILE A 221 12.83 8.47 -5.31
CA ILE A 221 13.33 9.37 -6.35
C ILE A 221 12.84 10.79 -6.05
N GLY A 222 13.74 11.77 -6.07
CA GLY A 222 13.35 13.19 -6.01
C GLY A 222 13.16 13.79 -4.63
N LEU A 223 14.02 13.43 -3.69
CA LEU A 223 14.28 14.18 -2.46
C LEU A 223 15.40 15.17 -2.65
#